data_9a7c5fc91f7ab3b4a821b92a36059212
#
_entry.id   9a7c5fc91f7ab3b4a821b92a36059212
#
_cell.length_a   1.000
_cell.length_b   1.000
_cell.length_c   1.000
_cell.angle_alpha   90.00
_cell.angle_beta   90.00
_cell.angle_gamma   90.00
#
_symmetry.space_group_name_H-M   'P 1'
#
loop_
_entity.id
_entity.type
_entity.pdbx_description
1 polymer ?
#
loop_
_entity_poly.entity_id
_entity_poly.type
_entity_poly.pdbx_seq_one_letter_code
_entity_poly.pdbx_strand_id
1 'polypeptide(L)'
;YYFSKHASELNLLECATIAGLIQTPERYRPDKADNIKRIQKRRNEVLRAMKEMGIIDVATMKSAFKSPVVTRISKINSETGAYFTEMVRKYVADKYGDDQLYHGGLTIFTTLDRTAQDSAESAVTLQTAKLQERLNRMFLDSSEADKKLKIPRKIFLSNFDSIYAAHEESFADIPDSARLRKAQASVIVLDVSTGAIRVLIGGRNFNESKFNRALMARRQPGSAFKAFVYTAALEHGFTPASVVLDQPITLMTPEGEWRPENYDRVFN
;
A
#
# COMPACT_ATOMS: atom_id res chain seq x y z
N TYR A 1 12.87 -9.08 13.12
CA TYR A 1 12.40 -7.72 12.92
C TYR A 1 13.42 -6.68 13.41
N TYR A 2 13.62 -6.50 14.71
CA TYR A 2 14.44 -5.41 15.26
C TYR A 2 15.93 -5.47 14.91
N PHE A 3 16.48 -6.62 14.61
CA PHE A 3 17.91 -6.82 14.37
C PHE A 3 18.23 -7.43 13.01
N SER A 4 17.24 -7.74 12.18
CA SER A 4 17.40 -8.35 10.84
C SER A 4 18.26 -9.61 10.86
N LYS A 5 18.08 -10.44 11.90
CA LYS A 5 18.82 -11.68 12.16
C LYS A 5 17.87 -12.81 12.48
N HIS A 6 18.29 -14.04 12.17
CA HIS A 6 17.65 -15.22 12.72
C HIS A 6 17.88 -15.30 14.24
N ALA A 7 16.97 -15.96 14.97
CA ALA A 7 17.05 -16.02 16.44
C ALA A 7 18.38 -16.62 16.94
N SER A 8 18.95 -17.59 16.22
CA SER A 8 20.24 -18.21 16.50
C SER A 8 21.46 -17.30 16.31
N GLU A 9 21.31 -16.18 15.62
CA GLU A 9 22.38 -15.22 15.31
C GLU A 9 22.38 -14.01 16.26
N LEU A 10 21.42 -13.96 17.17
CA LEU A 10 21.30 -12.87 18.12
C LEU A 10 22.42 -12.94 19.16
N ASN A 11 23.05 -11.78 19.40
CA ASN A 11 24.02 -11.66 20.48
C ASN A 11 23.35 -11.41 21.85
N LEU A 12 24.13 -11.45 22.93
CA LEU A 12 23.64 -11.24 24.29
C LEU A 12 22.81 -9.96 24.46
N LEU A 13 23.27 -8.85 23.88
CA LEU A 13 22.58 -7.55 24.01
C LEU A 13 21.26 -7.53 23.29
N GLU A 14 21.21 -8.14 22.10
CA GLU A 14 20.01 -8.28 21.28
C GLU A 14 19.00 -9.19 21.98
N CYS A 15 19.44 -10.33 22.51
CA CYS A 15 18.59 -11.24 23.30
C CYS A 15 18.03 -10.56 24.55
N ALA A 16 18.86 -9.88 25.33
CA ALA A 16 18.42 -9.16 26.53
C ALA A 16 17.46 -8.01 26.18
N THR A 17 17.63 -7.36 25.03
CA THR A 17 16.71 -6.32 24.54
C THR A 17 15.34 -6.92 24.21
N ILE A 18 15.29 -8.03 23.47
CA ILE A 18 14.04 -8.74 23.12
C ILE A 18 13.33 -9.22 24.39
N ALA A 19 14.03 -9.84 25.32
CA ALA A 19 13.47 -10.27 26.59
C ALA A 19 12.86 -9.09 27.38
N GLY A 20 13.49 -7.91 27.32
CA GLY A 20 12.97 -6.70 27.91
C GLY A 20 11.66 -6.18 27.32
N LEU A 21 11.37 -6.50 26.03
CA LEU A 21 10.14 -6.06 25.34
C LEU A 21 8.89 -6.78 25.84
N ILE A 22 9.00 -8.02 26.32
CA ILE A 22 7.89 -8.93 26.62
C ILE A 22 6.89 -8.27 27.59
N GLN A 23 7.34 -7.52 28.58
CA GLN A 23 6.50 -6.92 29.59
C GLN A 23 5.53 -5.88 29.04
N THR A 24 6.00 -5.01 28.13
CA THR A 24 5.18 -3.95 27.53
C THR A 24 5.76 -3.58 26.17
N PRO A 25 5.44 -4.33 25.10
CA PRO A 25 6.09 -4.21 23.80
C PRO A 25 6.05 -2.80 23.23
N GLU A 26 4.91 -2.13 23.22
CA GLU A 26 4.75 -0.78 22.67
C GLU A 26 5.57 0.28 23.40
N ARG A 27 5.70 0.17 24.71
CA ARG A 27 6.45 1.14 25.54
C ARG A 27 7.96 1.01 25.37
N TYR A 28 8.42 -0.19 25.05
CA TYR A 28 9.86 -0.52 24.94
C TYR A 28 10.32 -0.73 23.51
N ARG A 29 9.50 -0.48 22.51
CA ARG A 29 9.88 -0.60 21.09
C ARG A 29 11.16 0.17 20.78
N PRO A 30 12.24 -0.52 20.37
CA PRO A 30 13.53 0.12 20.11
C PRO A 30 13.62 0.83 18.76
N ASP A 31 12.60 0.70 17.91
CA ASP A 31 12.47 1.39 16.63
C ASP A 31 11.95 2.85 16.76
N LYS A 32 11.49 3.23 17.95
CA LYS A 32 11.08 4.61 18.26
C LYS A 32 12.19 5.31 19.03
N ALA A 33 12.68 6.44 18.50
CA ALA A 33 13.76 7.22 19.12
C ALA A 33 13.51 7.57 20.59
N ASP A 34 12.26 7.94 20.90
CA ASP A 34 11.83 8.32 22.27
C ASP A 34 11.90 7.15 23.27
N ASN A 35 11.92 5.93 22.78
CA ASN A 35 11.95 4.73 23.62
C ASN A 35 13.37 4.21 23.90
N ILE A 36 14.40 4.69 23.19
CA ILE A 36 15.77 4.14 23.28
C ILE A 36 16.29 4.13 24.73
N LYS A 37 16.13 5.24 25.47
CA LYS A 37 16.54 5.31 26.86
C LYS A 37 15.77 4.34 27.76
N ARG A 38 14.47 4.15 27.48
CA ARG A 38 13.60 3.25 28.26
C ARG A 38 13.98 1.80 28.04
N ILE A 39 14.15 1.38 26.78
CA ILE A 39 14.53 0.01 26.45
C ILE A 39 15.96 -0.30 26.93
N GLN A 40 16.89 0.66 26.88
CA GLN A 40 18.24 0.47 27.43
C GLN A 40 18.19 0.21 28.93
N LYS A 41 17.40 0.96 29.69
CA LYS A 41 17.20 0.72 31.12
C LYS A 41 16.61 -0.69 31.35
N ARG A 42 15.58 -1.05 30.59
CA ARG A 42 14.91 -2.35 30.70
C ARG A 42 15.84 -3.52 30.35
N ARG A 43 16.61 -3.42 29.27
CA ARG A 43 17.66 -4.37 28.91
C ARG A 43 18.66 -4.57 30.04
N ASN A 44 19.08 -3.47 30.67
CA ASN A 44 20.04 -3.54 31.77
C ASN A 44 19.46 -4.25 33.03
N GLU A 45 18.14 -4.16 33.26
CA GLU A 45 17.45 -4.96 34.29
C GLU A 45 17.50 -6.46 33.95
N VAL A 46 17.26 -6.83 32.70
CA VAL A 46 17.39 -8.22 32.21
C VAL A 46 18.82 -8.74 32.41
N LEU A 47 19.82 -7.94 32.05
CA LEU A 47 21.24 -8.31 32.22
C LEU A 47 21.62 -8.49 33.71
N ARG A 48 21.04 -7.72 34.64
CA ARG A 48 21.20 -7.92 36.09
C ARG A 48 20.63 -9.27 36.51
N ALA A 49 19.40 -9.57 36.09
CA ALA A 49 18.78 -10.86 36.39
C ALA A 49 19.60 -12.04 35.83
N MET A 50 20.11 -11.92 34.60
CA MET A 50 20.97 -12.93 34.01
C MET A 50 22.28 -13.16 34.84
N LYS A 51 22.86 -12.07 35.39
CA LYS A 51 24.00 -12.15 36.31
C LYS A 51 23.64 -12.85 37.62
N GLU A 52 22.49 -12.49 38.21
CA GLU A 52 22.01 -13.11 39.47
C GLU A 52 21.73 -14.60 39.31
N MET A 53 21.26 -15.03 38.13
CA MET A 53 21.04 -16.42 37.76
C MET A 53 22.31 -17.14 37.35
N GLY A 54 23.48 -16.48 37.36
CA GLY A 54 24.76 -17.09 36.97
C GLY A 54 24.95 -17.33 35.47
N ILE A 55 24.11 -16.80 34.62
CA ILE A 55 24.16 -16.96 33.15
C ILE A 55 25.31 -16.14 32.54
N ILE A 56 25.62 -14.98 33.15
CA ILE A 56 26.73 -14.10 32.75
C ILE A 56 27.50 -13.66 33.98
N ASP A 57 28.79 -13.35 33.79
CA ASP A 57 29.65 -12.82 34.86
C ASP A 57 29.49 -11.29 35.04
N VAL A 58 30.12 -10.75 36.09
CA VAL A 58 30.05 -9.30 36.40
C VAL A 58 30.79 -8.48 35.36
N ALA A 59 31.86 -8.97 34.77
CA ALA A 59 32.63 -8.23 33.76
C ALA A 59 31.83 -8.06 32.48
N THR A 60 31.20 -9.14 32.00
CA THR A 60 30.30 -9.15 30.85
C THR A 60 29.10 -8.21 31.06
N MET A 61 28.47 -8.27 32.24
CA MET A 61 27.34 -7.36 32.56
C MET A 61 27.77 -5.88 32.50
N LYS A 62 28.92 -5.54 33.13
CA LYS A 62 29.42 -4.14 33.15
C LYS A 62 29.77 -3.63 31.76
N SER A 63 30.35 -4.46 30.90
CA SER A 63 30.64 -4.15 29.51
C SER A 63 29.33 -3.93 28.71
N ALA A 64 28.37 -4.82 28.89
CA ALA A 64 27.05 -4.76 28.23
C ALA A 64 26.26 -3.49 28.59
N PHE A 65 26.37 -3.01 29.82
CA PHE A 65 25.69 -1.77 30.27
C PHE A 65 26.13 -0.52 29.52
N LYS A 66 27.40 -0.46 29.11
CA LYS A 66 27.98 0.67 28.39
C LYS A 66 27.57 0.71 26.93
N SER A 67 27.16 -0.44 26.39
CA SER A 67 26.82 -0.56 24.97
C SER A 67 25.45 0.08 24.66
N PRO A 68 25.32 0.88 23.62
CA PRO A 68 24.03 1.43 23.20
C PRO A 68 23.10 0.33 22.69
N VAL A 69 21.79 0.59 22.68
CA VAL A 69 20.85 -0.22 21.95
C VAL A 69 20.87 0.22 20.49
N VAL A 70 21.40 -0.63 19.62
CA VAL A 70 21.46 -0.40 18.18
C VAL A 70 20.49 -1.38 17.52
N THR A 71 19.48 -0.86 16.84
CA THR A 71 18.58 -1.64 16.02
C THR A 71 19.04 -1.61 14.57
N ARG A 72 18.98 -2.73 13.91
CA ARG A 72 19.05 -2.86 12.45
C ARG A 72 17.69 -3.37 11.99
N ILE A 73 16.70 -2.49 12.07
CA ILE A 73 15.40 -2.88 11.60
C ILE A 73 15.55 -3.17 10.12
N SER A 74 15.41 -4.44 9.77
CA SER A 74 14.93 -4.74 8.44
C SER A 74 13.72 -3.86 8.27
N LYS A 75 13.79 -2.83 7.42
CA LYS A 75 12.59 -2.50 6.68
C LYS A 75 12.25 -3.85 6.04
N ILE A 76 11.37 -4.62 6.67
CA ILE A 76 10.59 -5.62 5.96
C ILE A 76 10.07 -4.76 4.83
N ASN A 77 10.76 -4.86 3.69
CA ASN A 77 10.45 -4.13 2.48
C ASN A 77 8.96 -4.25 2.38
N SER A 78 8.27 -3.13 2.36
CA SER A 78 6.81 -3.04 2.33
C SER A 78 6.32 -4.31 1.66
N GLU A 79 5.75 -5.24 2.43
CA GLU A 79 5.70 -6.67 2.07
C GLU A 79 5.33 -6.75 0.61
N THR A 80 6.26 -7.22 -0.23
CA THR A 80 6.02 -7.39 -1.67
C THR A 80 4.66 -8.07 -1.79
N GLY A 81 3.73 -7.46 -2.52
CA GLY A 81 2.37 -7.99 -2.63
C GLY A 81 1.49 -7.80 -1.40
N ALA A 82 1.68 -6.76 -0.59
CA ALA A 82 0.89 -6.55 0.63
C ALA A 82 -0.63 -6.56 0.38
N TYR A 83 -1.12 -5.99 -0.73
CA TYR A 83 -2.52 -6.07 -1.12
C TYR A 83 -2.96 -7.48 -1.47
N PHE A 84 -2.09 -8.25 -2.12
CA PHE A 84 -2.36 -9.65 -2.45
C PHE A 84 -2.39 -10.50 -1.19
N THR A 85 -1.40 -10.36 -0.33
CA THR A 85 -1.32 -11.06 0.97
C THR A 85 -2.55 -10.79 1.82
N GLU A 86 -3.01 -9.54 1.90
CA GLU A 86 -4.22 -9.19 2.65
C GLU A 86 -5.50 -9.78 2.02
N MET A 87 -5.56 -9.86 0.69
CA MET A 87 -6.66 -10.55 0.00
C MET A 87 -6.68 -12.05 0.37
N VAL A 88 -5.52 -12.71 0.31
CA VAL A 88 -5.39 -14.12 0.68
C VAL A 88 -5.71 -14.34 2.17
N ARG A 89 -5.19 -13.47 3.04
CA ARG A 89 -5.49 -13.52 4.48
C ARG A 89 -6.99 -13.50 4.75
N LYS A 90 -7.71 -12.55 4.14
CA LYS A 90 -9.17 -12.45 4.27
C LYS A 90 -9.86 -13.70 3.78
N TYR A 91 -9.51 -14.18 2.60
CA TYR A 91 -10.09 -15.40 2.04
C TYR A 91 -9.90 -16.61 2.96
N VAL A 92 -8.69 -16.77 3.52
CA VAL A 92 -8.40 -17.88 4.44
C VAL A 92 -9.13 -17.73 5.76
N ALA A 93 -9.19 -16.50 6.32
CA ALA A 93 -9.96 -16.23 7.53
C ALA A 93 -11.46 -16.54 7.35
N ASP A 94 -12.04 -16.08 6.24
CA ASP A 94 -13.46 -16.30 5.92
C ASP A 94 -13.77 -17.79 5.72
N LYS A 95 -12.82 -18.55 5.12
CA LYS A 95 -13.05 -19.97 4.79
C LYS A 95 -12.73 -20.93 5.92
N TYR A 96 -11.70 -20.65 6.71
CA TYR A 96 -11.15 -21.57 7.71
C TYR A 96 -11.20 -21.04 9.14
N GLY A 97 -11.54 -19.76 9.31
CA GLY A 97 -11.55 -19.06 10.60
C GLY A 97 -10.17 -18.52 11.02
N ASP A 98 -10.20 -17.54 11.92
CA ASP A 98 -9.00 -16.88 12.43
C ASP A 98 -8.08 -17.80 13.21
N ASP A 99 -8.66 -18.76 13.96
CA ASP A 99 -7.85 -19.70 14.73
C ASP A 99 -6.98 -20.58 13.83
N GLN A 100 -7.54 -21.12 12.76
CA GLN A 100 -6.78 -21.87 11.77
C GLN A 100 -5.75 -21.00 11.03
N LEU A 101 -6.11 -19.78 10.71
CA LEU A 101 -5.19 -18.84 10.04
C LEU A 101 -3.96 -18.55 10.88
N TYR A 102 -4.12 -18.26 12.17
CA TYR A 102 -3.03 -17.76 13.03
C TYR A 102 -2.37 -18.85 13.88
N HIS A 103 -3.05 -19.95 14.17
CA HIS A 103 -2.58 -21.02 15.07
C HIS A 103 -2.57 -22.39 14.43
N GLY A 104 -3.22 -22.57 13.28
CA GLY A 104 -3.33 -23.87 12.61
C GLY A 104 -2.09 -24.38 11.88
N GLY A 105 -1.02 -23.56 11.82
CA GLY A 105 0.24 -23.97 11.15
C GLY A 105 0.11 -24.11 9.62
N LEU A 106 -0.82 -23.37 8.98
CA LEU A 106 -1.09 -23.46 7.56
C LEU A 106 0.11 -23.01 6.71
N THR A 107 0.39 -23.77 5.65
CA THR A 107 1.28 -23.36 4.56
C THR A 107 0.42 -23.02 3.35
N ILE A 108 0.48 -21.76 2.88
CA ILE A 108 -0.39 -21.25 1.83
C ILE A 108 0.44 -21.01 0.57
N PHE A 109 0.20 -21.80 -0.48
CA PHE A 109 0.78 -21.59 -1.79
C PHE A 109 -0.12 -20.68 -2.62
N THR A 110 0.47 -19.71 -3.29
CA THR A 110 -0.26 -18.69 -4.07
C THR A 110 0.25 -18.61 -5.49
N THR A 111 -0.49 -17.88 -6.33
CA THR A 111 -0.17 -17.66 -7.73
C THR A 111 0.66 -16.40 -7.99
N LEU A 112 1.00 -15.65 -6.94
CA LEU A 112 1.77 -14.41 -7.07
C LEU A 112 3.14 -14.68 -7.69
N ASP A 113 3.48 -13.93 -8.73
CA ASP A 113 4.84 -13.89 -9.28
C ASP A 113 5.60 -12.76 -8.59
N ARG A 114 6.57 -13.12 -7.75
CA ARG A 114 7.33 -12.15 -6.97
C ARG A 114 8.09 -11.16 -7.83
N THR A 115 8.74 -11.61 -8.89
CA THR A 115 9.54 -10.76 -9.76
C THR A 115 8.67 -9.76 -10.52
N ALA A 116 7.54 -10.24 -11.04
CA ALA A 116 6.56 -9.38 -11.70
C ALA A 116 5.93 -8.38 -10.72
N GLN A 117 5.62 -8.80 -9.49
CA GLN A 117 5.07 -7.94 -8.44
C GLN A 117 6.07 -6.83 -8.04
N ASP A 118 7.34 -7.16 -7.78
CA ASP A 118 8.39 -6.19 -7.44
C ASP A 118 8.57 -5.15 -8.56
N SER A 119 8.56 -5.61 -9.82
CA SER A 119 8.66 -4.73 -10.99
C SER A 119 7.46 -3.80 -11.12
N ALA A 120 6.25 -4.32 -10.92
CA ALA A 120 5.02 -3.55 -10.98
C ALA A 120 4.92 -2.53 -9.82
N GLU A 121 5.31 -2.89 -8.61
CA GLU A 121 5.35 -1.96 -7.46
C GLU A 121 6.34 -0.81 -7.70
N SER A 122 7.50 -1.12 -8.27
CA SER A 122 8.49 -0.11 -8.67
C SER A 122 7.92 0.84 -9.73
N ALA A 123 7.25 0.29 -10.74
CA ALA A 123 6.62 1.08 -11.80
C ALA A 123 5.48 1.97 -11.26
N VAL A 124 4.62 1.44 -10.39
CA VAL A 124 3.54 2.20 -9.74
C VAL A 124 4.11 3.33 -8.90
N THR A 125 5.14 3.06 -8.11
CA THR A 125 5.81 4.08 -7.28
C THR A 125 6.36 5.22 -8.14
N LEU A 126 7.09 4.89 -9.22
CA LEU A 126 7.67 5.87 -10.12
C LEU A 126 6.60 6.70 -10.85
N GLN A 127 5.58 6.04 -11.40
CA GLN A 127 4.56 6.75 -12.19
C GLN A 127 3.62 7.59 -11.31
N THR A 128 3.26 7.10 -10.12
CA THR A 128 2.45 7.90 -9.19
C THR A 128 3.22 9.10 -8.66
N ALA A 129 4.54 9.01 -8.48
CA ALA A 129 5.37 10.18 -8.12
C ALA A 129 5.35 11.25 -9.21
N LYS A 130 5.53 10.86 -10.48
CA LYS A 130 5.44 11.79 -11.63
C LYS A 130 4.06 12.43 -11.75
N LEU A 131 3.01 11.62 -11.60
CA LEU A 131 1.63 12.12 -11.64
C LEU A 131 1.36 13.08 -10.48
N GLN A 132 1.87 12.78 -9.28
CA GLN A 132 1.74 13.63 -8.11
C GLN A 132 2.37 15.00 -8.33
N GLU A 133 3.57 15.04 -8.91
CA GLU A 133 4.23 16.31 -9.25
C GLU A 133 3.37 17.16 -10.21
N ARG A 134 2.76 16.52 -11.22
CA ARG A 134 1.86 17.20 -12.15
C ARG A 134 0.61 17.73 -11.43
N LEU A 135 -0.01 16.94 -10.57
CA LEU A 135 -1.20 17.36 -9.80
C LEU A 135 -0.85 18.50 -8.85
N ASN A 136 0.33 18.47 -8.22
CA ASN A 136 0.78 19.55 -7.35
C ASN A 136 0.97 20.86 -8.12
N ARG A 137 1.53 20.81 -9.32
CA ARG A 137 1.66 21.99 -10.18
C ARG A 137 0.29 22.54 -10.58
N MET A 138 -0.62 21.69 -11.03
CA MET A 138 -1.98 22.09 -11.39
C MET A 138 -2.71 22.74 -10.21
N PHE A 139 -2.54 22.20 -9.00
CA PHE A 139 -3.13 22.80 -7.80
C PHE A 139 -2.52 24.17 -7.49
N LEU A 140 -1.18 24.31 -7.57
CA LEU A 140 -0.49 25.58 -7.31
C LEU A 140 -0.82 26.68 -8.35
N ASP A 141 -1.20 26.30 -9.56
CA ASP A 141 -1.61 27.22 -10.60
C ASP A 141 -3.08 27.66 -10.45
N SER A 142 -3.82 27.00 -9.55
CA SER A 142 -5.19 27.36 -9.24
C SER A 142 -5.28 28.56 -8.28
N SER A 143 -6.27 29.40 -8.44
CA SER A 143 -6.52 30.55 -7.54
C SER A 143 -6.87 30.15 -6.10
N GLU A 144 -7.21 28.89 -5.88
CA GLU A 144 -7.56 28.36 -4.57
C GLU A 144 -6.32 28.03 -3.70
N ALA A 145 -5.16 27.72 -4.35
CA ALA A 145 -3.94 27.39 -3.62
C ALA A 145 -3.48 28.54 -2.71
N ASP A 146 -3.46 29.77 -3.22
CA ASP A 146 -3.00 30.94 -2.47
C ASP A 146 -3.95 31.28 -1.30
N LYS A 147 -5.25 31.01 -1.46
CA LYS A 147 -6.25 31.25 -0.42
C LYS A 147 -6.20 30.22 0.71
N LYS A 148 -5.91 28.97 0.39
CA LYS A 148 -6.03 27.83 1.33
C LYS A 148 -4.72 27.48 2.03
N LEU A 149 -3.60 27.43 1.30
CA LEU A 149 -2.35 26.92 1.87
C LEU A 149 -1.56 27.97 2.67
N LYS A 150 -1.51 29.22 2.21
CA LYS A 150 -0.65 30.28 2.79
C LYS A 150 0.82 29.83 3.01
N ILE A 151 1.29 28.87 2.20
CA ILE A 151 2.59 28.23 2.30
C ILE A 151 3.40 28.57 1.04
N PRO A 152 4.70 28.91 1.15
CA PRO A 152 5.55 29.13 -0.01
C PRO A 152 5.58 27.89 -0.93
N ARG A 153 5.40 28.07 -2.24
CA ARG A 153 5.35 27.00 -3.26
C ARG A 153 6.50 25.99 -3.14
N LYS A 154 7.72 26.47 -2.87
CA LYS A 154 8.89 25.61 -2.70
C LYS A 154 8.76 24.66 -1.51
N ILE A 155 8.24 25.14 -0.38
CA ILE A 155 8.02 24.34 0.83
C ILE A 155 6.92 23.31 0.59
N PHE A 156 5.85 23.73 -0.10
CA PHE A 156 4.77 22.83 -0.48
C PHE A 156 5.26 21.64 -1.32
N LEU A 157 6.04 21.90 -2.38
CA LEU A 157 6.53 20.84 -3.27
C LEU A 157 7.48 19.85 -2.57
N SER A 158 8.31 20.35 -1.62
CA SER A 158 9.26 19.49 -0.92
C SER A 158 8.65 18.66 0.22
N ASN A 159 7.47 19.05 0.72
CA ASN A 159 6.83 18.44 1.90
C ASN A 159 5.37 18.04 1.64
N PHE A 160 5.04 17.69 0.40
CA PHE A 160 3.66 17.44 -0.02
C PHE A 160 2.89 16.47 0.89
N ASP A 161 3.45 15.30 1.20
CA ASP A 161 2.73 14.29 1.97
C ASP A 161 2.39 14.75 3.40
N SER A 162 3.31 15.49 4.03
CA SER A 162 3.09 16.05 5.38
C SER A 162 2.06 17.19 5.36
N ILE A 163 2.15 18.07 4.36
CA ILE A 163 1.21 19.18 4.19
C ILE A 163 -0.18 18.66 3.84
N TYR A 164 -0.25 17.67 2.94
CA TYR A 164 -1.52 17.05 2.58
C TYR A 164 -2.21 16.43 3.80
N ALA A 165 -1.49 15.66 4.61
CA ALA A 165 -2.05 15.02 5.80
C ALA A 165 -2.55 16.05 6.84
N ALA A 166 -1.86 17.21 6.96
CA ALA A 166 -2.25 18.26 7.89
C ALA A 166 -3.46 19.08 7.44
N HIS A 167 -3.76 19.09 6.12
CA HIS A 167 -4.78 19.96 5.54
C HIS A 167 -5.89 19.22 4.78
N GLU A 168 -5.94 17.90 4.85
CA GLU A 168 -6.88 17.08 4.05
C GLU A 168 -8.35 17.52 4.23
N GLU A 169 -8.78 17.82 5.45
CA GLU A 169 -10.13 18.29 5.75
C GLU A 169 -10.43 19.66 5.15
N SER A 170 -9.42 20.57 5.11
CA SER A 170 -9.59 21.92 4.56
C SER A 170 -9.81 21.94 3.05
N PHE A 171 -9.53 20.84 2.35
CA PHE A 171 -9.72 20.72 0.90
C PHE A 171 -11.05 20.08 0.50
N ALA A 172 -11.87 19.65 1.47
CA ALA A 172 -13.12 18.96 1.19
C ALA A 172 -14.11 19.78 0.35
N ASP A 173 -14.20 21.09 0.58
CA ASP A 173 -15.14 21.99 -0.04
C ASP A 173 -14.66 22.60 -1.37
N ILE A 174 -13.47 22.27 -1.83
CA ILE A 174 -12.92 22.80 -3.09
C ILE A 174 -13.44 21.98 -4.27
N PRO A 175 -13.82 22.64 -5.40
CA PRO A 175 -14.20 21.93 -6.62
C PRO A 175 -13.14 20.90 -7.03
N ASP A 176 -13.60 19.79 -7.60
CA ASP A 176 -12.74 18.65 -7.98
C ASP A 176 -11.55 19.03 -8.87
N SER A 177 -11.72 20.03 -9.75
CA SER A 177 -10.67 20.52 -10.65
C SER A 177 -9.52 21.26 -9.95
N ALA A 178 -9.81 21.86 -8.79
CA ALA A 178 -8.87 22.68 -8.01
C ALA A 178 -8.45 22.00 -6.69
N ARG A 179 -8.91 20.78 -6.44
CA ARG A 179 -8.69 20.07 -5.19
C ARG A 179 -7.31 19.39 -5.16
N LEU A 180 -6.60 19.58 -4.05
CA LEU A 180 -5.38 18.81 -3.80
C LEU A 180 -5.73 17.33 -3.67
N ARG A 181 -5.05 16.47 -4.43
CA ARG A 181 -5.32 15.02 -4.47
C ARG A 181 -4.04 14.22 -4.41
N LYS A 182 -4.08 13.12 -3.68
CA LYS A 182 -3.03 12.10 -3.75
C LYS A 182 -3.23 11.21 -4.98
N ALA A 183 -2.21 11.12 -5.82
CA ALA A 183 -2.19 10.19 -6.93
C ALA A 183 -2.27 8.76 -6.42
N GLN A 184 -3.14 7.97 -7.03
CA GLN A 184 -3.33 6.55 -6.75
C GLN A 184 -3.31 5.76 -8.05
N ALA A 185 -2.85 4.53 -7.97
CA ALA A 185 -2.92 3.58 -9.07
C ALA A 185 -3.25 2.19 -8.54
N SER A 186 -3.83 1.35 -9.38
CA SER A 186 -4.02 -0.07 -9.12
C SER A 186 -3.64 -0.88 -10.35
N VAL A 187 -3.13 -2.09 -10.13
CA VAL A 187 -2.70 -2.99 -11.21
C VAL A 187 -3.13 -4.41 -10.87
N ILE A 188 -3.68 -5.10 -11.85
CA ILE A 188 -3.88 -6.55 -11.84
C ILE A 188 -3.23 -7.13 -13.09
N VAL A 189 -2.42 -8.17 -12.91
CA VAL A 189 -1.90 -8.98 -14.02
C VAL A 189 -2.41 -10.40 -13.85
N LEU A 190 -3.04 -10.89 -14.89
CA LEU A 190 -3.60 -12.23 -14.96
C LEU A 190 -2.77 -13.09 -15.92
N ASP A 191 -2.62 -14.35 -15.57
CA ASP A 191 -2.17 -15.38 -16.50
C ASP A 191 -3.28 -15.66 -17.50
N VAL A 192 -2.99 -15.52 -18.78
CA VAL A 192 -4.01 -15.60 -19.84
C VAL A 192 -4.63 -16.99 -19.95
N SER A 193 -3.86 -18.04 -19.70
CA SER A 193 -4.30 -19.42 -19.86
C SER A 193 -5.09 -19.95 -18.66
N THR A 194 -4.78 -19.46 -17.46
CA THR A 194 -5.34 -19.99 -16.20
C THR A 194 -6.24 -19.00 -15.46
N GLY A 195 -6.19 -17.71 -15.81
CA GLY A 195 -6.85 -16.64 -15.06
C GLY A 195 -6.21 -16.33 -13.70
N ALA A 196 -5.09 -16.98 -13.38
CA ALA A 196 -4.43 -16.80 -12.08
C ALA A 196 -3.88 -15.37 -11.91
N ILE A 197 -4.06 -14.77 -10.75
CA ILE A 197 -3.52 -13.44 -10.43
C ILE A 197 -2.01 -13.58 -10.18
N ARG A 198 -1.21 -12.98 -11.06
CA ARG A 198 0.25 -12.92 -10.96
C ARG A 198 0.75 -11.66 -10.26
N VAL A 199 0.02 -10.55 -10.39
CA VAL A 199 0.31 -9.27 -9.75
C VAL A 199 -0.99 -8.66 -9.23
N LEU A 200 -0.95 -8.10 -8.02
CA LEU A 200 -2.06 -7.32 -7.46
C LEU A 200 -1.55 -6.12 -6.67
N ILE A 201 -1.86 -4.94 -7.16
CA ILE A 201 -1.56 -3.67 -6.50
C ILE A 201 -2.86 -2.88 -6.36
N GLY A 202 -3.26 -2.56 -5.14
CA GLY A 202 -4.50 -1.86 -4.84
C GLY A 202 -4.36 -0.36 -4.58
N GLY A 203 -3.14 0.16 -4.57
CA GLY A 203 -2.84 1.57 -4.32
C GLY A 203 -1.35 1.84 -4.35
N ARG A 204 -0.95 3.12 -4.32
CA ARG A 204 0.47 3.51 -4.36
C ARG A 204 1.27 3.02 -3.16
N ASN A 205 0.63 2.92 -2.00
CA ASN A 205 1.27 2.49 -0.76
C ASN A 205 0.24 1.83 0.17
N PHE A 206 0.47 0.57 0.54
CA PHE A 206 -0.42 -0.20 1.41
C PHE A 206 -0.48 0.36 2.84
N ASN A 207 0.61 0.96 3.34
CA ASN A 207 0.64 1.54 4.68
C ASN A 207 -0.14 2.86 4.78
N GLU A 208 -0.25 3.60 3.66
CA GLU A 208 -1.08 4.81 3.59
C GLU A 208 -2.56 4.48 3.44
N SER A 209 -2.90 3.46 2.66
CA SER A 209 -4.29 3.08 2.38
C SER A 209 -4.43 1.57 2.22
N LYS A 210 -5.22 0.95 3.09
CA LYS A 210 -5.59 -0.46 3.01
C LYS A 210 -6.67 -0.74 1.97
N PHE A 211 -7.28 0.31 1.40
CA PHE A 211 -8.33 0.19 0.40
C PHE A 211 -7.76 -0.35 -0.91
N ASN A 212 -8.13 -1.59 -1.26
CA ASN A 212 -7.71 -2.25 -2.48
C ASN A 212 -8.54 -1.77 -3.68
N ARG A 213 -8.04 -0.78 -4.42
CA ARG A 213 -8.75 -0.17 -5.54
C ARG A 213 -8.95 -1.13 -6.70
N ALA A 214 -8.08 -2.13 -6.84
CA ALA A 214 -8.21 -3.13 -7.90
C ALA A 214 -9.44 -4.03 -7.73
N LEU A 215 -9.84 -4.30 -6.48
CA LEU A 215 -10.95 -5.20 -6.16
C LEU A 215 -12.20 -4.47 -5.68
N MET A 216 -12.04 -3.30 -5.04
CA MET A 216 -13.13 -2.64 -4.30
C MET A 216 -13.61 -1.33 -4.92
N ALA A 217 -12.80 -0.68 -5.77
CA ALA A 217 -13.20 0.58 -6.36
C ALA A 217 -14.26 0.37 -7.43
N ARG A 218 -15.39 1.06 -7.28
CA ARG A 218 -16.42 1.15 -8.31
C ARG A 218 -16.15 2.37 -9.17
N ARG A 219 -15.73 2.13 -10.41
CA ARG A 219 -15.40 3.18 -11.38
C ARG A 219 -16.09 2.92 -12.70
N GLN A 220 -16.44 3.98 -13.39
CA GLN A 220 -16.95 3.89 -14.76
C GLN A 220 -15.83 3.35 -15.66
N PRO A 221 -16.04 2.24 -16.38
CA PRO A 221 -15.00 1.58 -17.16
C PRO A 221 -14.62 2.39 -18.41
N GLY A 222 -15.49 3.22 -18.93
CA GLY A 222 -15.28 3.96 -20.17
C GLY A 222 -14.95 3.00 -21.34
N SER A 223 -14.00 3.37 -22.17
CA SER A 223 -13.57 2.58 -23.33
C SER A 223 -12.96 1.21 -22.99
N ALA A 224 -12.57 0.95 -21.75
CA ALA A 224 -12.12 -0.39 -21.35
C ALA A 224 -13.24 -1.44 -21.48
N PHE A 225 -14.50 -1.01 -21.41
CA PHE A 225 -15.66 -1.90 -21.62
C PHE A 225 -15.78 -2.42 -23.05
N LYS A 226 -15.15 -1.75 -24.03
CA LYS A 226 -15.16 -2.18 -25.45
C LYS A 226 -14.58 -3.58 -25.63
N ALA A 227 -13.63 -4.01 -24.80
CA ALA A 227 -13.10 -5.37 -24.85
C ALA A 227 -14.21 -6.42 -24.69
N PHE A 228 -15.14 -6.20 -23.75
CA PHE A 228 -16.27 -7.10 -23.54
C PHE A 228 -17.27 -7.05 -24.70
N VAL A 229 -17.56 -5.84 -25.21
CA VAL A 229 -18.48 -5.66 -26.35
C VAL A 229 -17.94 -6.36 -27.59
N TYR A 230 -16.66 -6.19 -27.91
CA TYR A 230 -16.06 -6.83 -29.08
C TYR A 230 -15.94 -8.37 -28.93
N THR A 231 -15.62 -8.84 -27.72
CA THR A 231 -15.61 -10.29 -27.45
C THR A 231 -16.99 -10.88 -27.70
N ALA A 232 -18.04 -10.28 -27.15
CA ALA A 232 -19.41 -10.71 -27.37
C ALA A 232 -19.80 -10.65 -28.85
N ALA A 233 -19.41 -9.63 -29.60
CA ALA A 233 -19.66 -9.53 -31.04
C ALA A 233 -18.99 -10.66 -31.80
N LEU A 234 -17.72 -10.98 -31.49
CA LEU A 234 -17.01 -12.11 -32.12
C LEU A 234 -17.68 -13.45 -31.81
N GLU A 235 -18.16 -13.67 -30.59
CA GLU A 235 -18.90 -14.88 -30.20
C GLU A 235 -20.24 -15.01 -30.95
N HIS A 236 -20.82 -13.90 -31.40
CA HIS A 236 -22.06 -13.85 -32.17
C HIS A 236 -21.84 -13.77 -33.70
N GLY A 237 -20.65 -14.15 -34.17
CA GLY A 237 -20.35 -14.29 -35.58
C GLY A 237 -19.84 -13.04 -36.29
N PHE A 238 -19.63 -11.94 -35.57
CA PHE A 238 -18.92 -10.80 -36.14
C PHE A 238 -17.42 -11.15 -36.33
N THR A 239 -16.79 -10.47 -37.25
CA THR A 239 -15.35 -10.58 -37.52
C THR A 239 -14.69 -9.22 -37.39
N PRO A 240 -13.36 -9.12 -37.30
CA PRO A 240 -12.68 -7.84 -37.33
C PRO A 240 -12.95 -6.99 -38.59
N ALA A 241 -13.43 -7.61 -39.66
CA ALA A 241 -13.80 -6.96 -40.91
C ALA A 241 -15.32 -6.64 -41.01
N SER A 242 -16.10 -6.96 -39.98
CA SER A 242 -17.54 -6.64 -39.99
C SER A 242 -17.75 -5.15 -39.91
N VAL A 243 -18.52 -4.61 -40.80
CA VAL A 243 -18.86 -3.17 -40.83
C VAL A 243 -20.10 -2.94 -39.99
N VAL A 244 -20.03 -1.93 -39.12
CA VAL A 244 -21.15 -1.44 -38.31
C VAL A 244 -21.39 0.01 -38.66
N LEU A 245 -22.65 0.34 -38.93
CA LEU A 245 -23.03 1.73 -39.23
C LEU A 245 -22.97 2.58 -37.96
N ASP A 246 -22.27 3.69 -38.04
CA ASP A 246 -22.26 4.72 -37.00
C ASP A 246 -23.39 5.69 -37.26
N GLN A 247 -24.54 5.44 -36.65
CA GLN A 247 -25.76 6.23 -36.86
C GLN A 247 -26.41 6.63 -35.53
N PRO A 248 -27.17 7.75 -35.49
CA PRO A 248 -27.94 8.10 -34.32
C PRO A 248 -28.93 7.01 -33.94
N ILE A 249 -28.89 6.58 -32.68
CA ILE A 249 -29.87 5.64 -32.12
C ILE A 249 -30.64 6.29 -30.99
N THR A 250 -31.86 5.85 -30.81
CA THR A 250 -32.70 6.25 -29.68
C THR A 250 -33.17 5.00 -28.97
N LEU A 251 -32.90 4.91 -27.68
CA LEU A 251 -33.33 3.79 -26.84
C LEU A 251 -34.26 4.31 -25.75
N MET A 252 -35.38 3.62 -25.54
CA MET A 252 -36.27 3.89 -24.41
C MET A 252 -35.72 3.12 -23.19
N THR A 253 -35.36 3.84 -22.16
CA THR A 253 -34.94 3.30 -20.88
C THR A 253 -36.00 3.56 -19.79
N PRO A 254 -35.97 2.89 -18.64
CA PRO A 254 -36.86 3.20 -17.53
C PRO A 254 -36.77 4.65 -17.05
N GLU A 255 -35.61 5.29 -17.24
CA GLU A 255 -35.36 6.70 -16.89
C GLU A 255 -35.79 7.67 -18.01
N GLY A 256 -36.23 7.20 -19.17
CA GLY A 256 -36.64 7.99 -20.31
C GLY A 256 -35.88 7.66 -21.61
N GLU A 257 -36.04 8.56 -22.58
CA GLU A 257 -35.39 8.44 -23.87
C GLU A 257 -33.88 8.70 -23.76
N TRP A 258 -33.06 7.76 -24.20
CA TRP A 258 -31.62 7.88 -24.22
C TRP A 258 -31.11 7.94 -25.66
N ARG A 259 -30.38 9.03 -25.97
CA ARG A 259 -29.80 9.31 -27.29
C ARG A 259 -28.30 9.52 -27.11
N PRO A 260 -27.47 8.48 -27.26
CA PRO A 260 -26.02 8.66 -27.19
C PRO A 260 -25.52 9.46 -28.39
N GLU A 261 -24.54 10.33 -28.12
CA GLU A 261 -23.83 11.08 -29.15
C GLU A 261 -22.37 10.62 -29.19
N ASN A 262 -21.76 10.70 -30.39
CA ASN A 262 -20.32 10.51 -30.50
C ASN A 262 -19.55 11.65 -29.83
N TYR A 263 -18.30 11.37 -29.41
CA TYR A 263 -17.47 12.37 -28.73
C TYR A 263 -17.27 13.66 -29.55
N ASP A 264 -17.13 13.53 -30.85
CA ASP A 264 -16.98 14.60 -31.82
C ASP A 264 -18.32 15.12 -32.36
N ARG A 265 -19.44 14.53 -31.92
CA ARG A 265 -20.83 14.84 -32.37
C ARG A 265 -21.07 14.64 -33.86
N VAL A 266 -20.21 13.82 -34.50
CA VAL A 266 -20.35 13.48 -35.91
C VAL A 266 -20.61 11.98 -36.01
N PHE A 267 -21.53 11.59 -36.91
CA PHE A 267 -21.80 10.20 -37.29
C PHE A 267 -21.18 9.93 -38.67
N ASN A 268 -20.48 8.79 -38.84
CA ASN A 268 -19.78 8.40 -40.07
C ASN A 268 -20.35 7.13 -40.68
#